data_10e007a565d7de1c88c0310828f22f45
#
_entry.id   10e007a565d7de1c88c0310828f22f45
#
_cell.length_a   1.000
_cell.length_b   1.000
_cell.length_c   1.000
_cell.angle_alpha   90.00
_cell.angle_beta   90.00
_cell.angle_gamma   90.00
#
_symmetry.space_group_name_H-M   'P 1'
#
loop_
_entity.id
_entity.type
_entity.pdbx_description
1 polymer ?
#
loop_
_entity_poly.entity_id
_entity_poly.type
_entity_poly.pdbx_seq_one_letter_code
_entity_poly.pdbx_strand_id
1 'polypeptide(L)'
;MSKIKPLNGIIVLKKLEEEEQMYGAIVLPDLGKEKPEMGIVVEVSDTYNWHKGDYYETKVKVGDKVVIPKMGSMTISQDGEDYILIKETEILAVIENN
;
A
#
# COMPACT_ATOMS: atom_id res chain seq x y z
N MET A 1 11.08 -10.68 17.63
CA MET A 1 10.98 -9.97 16.35
C MET A 1 9.74 -9.09 16.34
N SER A 2 9.94 -7.80 16.11
CA SER A 2 8.80 -6.87 16.13
C SER A 2 8.03 -6.91 14.83
N LYS A 3 6.73 -6.77 14.93
CA LYS A 3 5.85 -6.72 13.79
C LYS A 3 5.17 -5.36 13.75
N ILE A 4 5.11 -4.76 12.57
CA ILE A 4 4.43 -3.48 12.41
C ILE A 4 2.94 -3.75 12.40
N LYS A 5 2.23 -3.16 13.34
CA LYS A 5 0.78 -3.28 13.40
C LYS A 5 0.17 -1.93 13.04
N PRO A 6 -0.43 -1.79 11.85
CA PRO A 6 -1.02 -0.52 11.45
C PRO A 6 -2.31 -0.24 12.21
N LEU A 7 -2.64 1.03 12.32
CA LEU A 7 -3.85 1.49 13.00
C LEU A 7 -4.56 2.51 12.12
N ASN A 8 -5.87 2.64 12.33
CA ASN A 8 -6.68 3.73 11.77
C ASN A 8 -6.62 3.81 10.24
N GLY A 9 -6.77 2.66 9.59
CA GLY A 9 -6.83 2.63 8.14
C GLY A 9 -5.49 2.72 7.44
N ILE A 10 -4.40 2.57 8.19
CA ILE A 10 -3.07 2.54 7.59
C ILE A 10 -2.81 1.14 7.04
N ILE A 11 -2.20 1.10 5.86
CA ILE A 11 -1.82 -0.14 5.19
C ILE A 11 -0.30 -0.18 5.15
N VAL A 12 0.27 -1.33 5.49
CA VAL A 12 1.72 -1.53 5.43
C VAL A 12 2.04 -2.27 4.16
N LEU A 13 2.95 -1.71 3.38
CA LEU A 13 3.36 -2.27 2.09
C LEU A 13 4.84 -2.55 2.08
N LYS A 14 5.22 -3.53 1.27
CA LYS A 14 6.61 -3.74 0.90
C LYS A 14 6.75 -3.30 -0.55
N LYS A 15 7.70 -2.39 -0.80
CA LYS A 15 7.87 -1.82 -2.13
C LYS A 15 8.37 -2.89 -3.10
N LEU A 16 7.77 -2.91 -4.30
CA LEU A 16 8.24 -3.79 -5.36
C LEU A 16 9.39 -3.13 -6.12
N GLU A 17 10.33 -3.93 -6.52
CA GLU A 17 11.41 -3.46 -7.36
C GLU A 17 10.88 -3.07 -8.74
N GLU A 18 11.60 -2.19 -9.42
CA GLU A 18 11.14 -1.66 -10.68
C GLU A 18 10.83 -2.74 -11.71
N GLU A 19 11.63 -3.79 -11.75
CA GLU A 19 11.40 -4.89 -12.66
C GLU A 19 10.10 -5.61 -12.36
N GLU A 20 9.76 -5.76 -11.09
CA GLU A 20 8.52 -6.40 -10.67
C GLU A 20 7.32 -5.53 -10.97
N GLN A 21 7.52 -4.22 -11.03
CA GLN A 21 6.44 -3.30 -11.35
C GLN A 21 5.98 -3.42 -12.80
N MET A 22 6.78 -4.01 -13.64
CA MET A 22 6.41 -4.24 -15.04
C MET A 22 5.83 -5.63 -15.26
N TYR A 23 5.58 -6.33 -14.19
CA TYR A 23 5.09 -7.70 -14.25
C TYR A 23 3.69 -7.76 -14.86
N GLY A 24 3.46 -8.80 -15.67
CA GLY A 24 2.11 -9.06 -16.20
C GLY A 24 1.68 -8.09 -17.28
N ALA A 25 2.61 -7.50 -17.99
CA ALA A 25 2.32 -6.56 -19.06
C ALA A 25 1.68 -5.25 -18.58
N ILE A 26 1.72 -5.01 -17.28
CA ILE A 26 1.28 -3.73 -16.73
C ILE A 26 2.50 -2.83 -16.63
N VAL A 27 2.45 -1.75 -17.39
CA VAL A 27 3.52 -0.77 -17.37
C VAL A 27 2.93 0.54 -16.86
N LEU A 28 3.49 1.05 -15.77
CA LEU A 28 3.03 2.32 -15.22
C LEU A 28 3.54 3.46 -16.10
N PRO A 29 2.67 4.42 -16.42
CA PRO A 29 3.11 5.54 -17.24
C PRO A 29 4.13 6.40 -16.50
N ASP A 30 5.00 7.02 -17.25
CA ASP A 30 5.93 7.98 -16.69
C ASP A 30 5.23 9.32 -16.67
N LEU A 31 4.82 9.74 -15.50
CA LEU A 31 4.10 10.99 -15.30
C LEU A 31 5.04 12.08 -14.80
N GLY A 32 6.29 12.02 -15.22
CA GLY A 32 7.27 13.00 -14.83
C GLY A 32 7.81 12.73 -13.44
N LYS A 33 7.79 13.72 -12.56
CA LYS A 33 8.37 13.58 -11.23
C LYS A 33 7.55 12.73 -10.29
N GLU A 34 6.29 12.48 -10.63
CA GLU A 34 5.38 11.79 -9.73
C GLU A 34 4.96 10.44 -10.27
N LYS A 35 5.93 9.68 -10.70
CA LYS A 35 5.67 8.34 -11.20
C LYS A 35 5.09 7.48 -10.07
N PRO A 36 3.96 6.81 -10.30
CA PRO A 36 3.37 5.94 -9.27
C PRO A 36 4.29 4.77 -8.94
N GLU A 37 4.12 4.22 -7.76
CA GLU A 37 4.87 3.07 -7.29
C GLU A 37 3.93 1.91 -7.03
N MET A 38 4.47 0.71 -6.96
CA MET A 38 3.72 -0.48 -6.64
C MET A 38 4.29 -1.13 -5.40
N GLY A 39 3.42 -1.77 -4.64
CA GLY A 39 3.82 -2.49 -3.45
C GLY A 39 2.94 -3.69 -3.19
N ILE A 40 3.42 -4.57 -2.32
CA ILE A 40 2.65 -5.73 -1.86
C ILE A 40 2.18 -5.44 -0.45
N VAL A 41 0.90 -5.64 -0.20
CA VAL A 41 0.30 -5.42 1.12
C VAL A 41 0.78 -6.51 2.07
N VAL A 42 1.36 -6.10 3.20
CA VAL A 42 1.82 -7.05 4.22
C VAL A 42 1.00 -6.97 5.51
N GLU A 43 0.38 -5.83 5.80
CA GLU A 43 -0.53 -5.69 6.94
C GLU A 43 -1.59 -4.66 6.61
N VAL A 44 -2.76 -4.83 7.21
CA VAL A 44 -3.89 -3.91 6.99
C VAL A 44 -4.51 -3.51 8.32
N SER A 45 -5.26 -2.42 8.30
CA SER A 45 -6.08 -2.02 9.42
C SER A 45 -7.35 -1.37 8.90
N ASP A 46 -8.40 -1.39 9.71
CA ASP A 46 -9.67 -0.81 9.34
C ASP A 46 -9.73 0.66 9.72
N THR A 47 -10.51 1.43 8.97
CA THR A 47 -10.70 2.86 9.21
C THR A 47 -11.90 3.07 10.12
N TYR A 48 -11.73 3.88 11.17
CA TYR A 48 -12.82 4.20 12.06
C TYR A 48 -13.81 5.17 11.41
N ASN A 49 -15.09 4.85 11.49
CA ASN A 49 -16.14 5.69 10.95
C ASN A 49 -16.74 6.50 12.08
N TRP A 50 -16.42 7.78 12.13
CA TRP A 50 -16.89 8.67 13.19
C TRP A 50 -18.40 8.90 13.18
N HIS A 51 -19.01 8.78 12.01
CA HIS A 51 -20.46 9.00 11.90
C HIS A 51 -21.26 7.84 12.45
N LYS A 52 -20.78 6.62 12.27
CA LYS A 52 -21.49 5.42 12.73
C LYS A 52 -20.91 4.85 14.01
N GLY A 53 -19.73 5.28 14.42
CA GLY A 53 -19.11 4.78 15.63
C GLY A 53 -18.53 3.39 15.51
N ASP A 54 -18.23 2.93 14.31
CA ASP A 54 -17.61 1.63 14.09
C ASP A 54 -16.53 1.74 13.02
N TYR A 55 -15.99 0.59 12.62
CA TYR A 55 -14.89 0.56 11.65
C TYR A 55 -15.40 0.14 10.28
N TYR A 56 -14.83 0.76 9.25
CA TYR A 56 -14.95 0.24 7.89
C TYR A 56 -14.01 -0.92 7.72
N GLU A 57 -14.49 -2.00 7.14
CA GLU A 57 -13.61 -3.07 6.74
C GLU A 57 -12.77 -2.61 5.57
N THR A 58 -11.46 -2.83 5.63
CA THR A 58 -10.60 -2.44 4.53
C THR A 58 -10.87 -3.29 3.29
N LYS A 59 -10.76 -2.68 2.13
CA LYS A 59 -10.96 -3.37 0.85
C LYS A 59 -9.68 -3.99 0.33
N VAL A 60 -8.57 -3.71 1.00
CA VAL A 60 -7.26 -4.23 0.61
C VAL A 60 -6.93 -5.40 1.52
N LYS A 61 -6.35 -6.45 0.97
CA LYS A 61 -6.01 -7.65 1.73
C LYS A 61 -4.52 -7.90 1.69
N VAL A 62 -4.02 -8.58 2.71
CA VAL A 62 -2.62 -9.01 2.74
C VAL A 62 -2.33 -9.85 1.50
N GLY A 63 -1.25 -9.52 0.82
CA GLY A 63 -0.87 -10.18 -0.42
C GLY A 63 -1.29 -9.46 -1.69
N ASP A 64 -2.17 -8.46 -1.57
CA ASP A 64 -2.59 -7.69 -2.73
C ASP A 64 -1.45 -6.84 -3.27
N LYS A 65 -1.40 -6.73 -4.59
CA LYS A 65 -0.49 -5.83 -5.26
C LYS A 65 -1.23 -4.52 -5.52
N VAL A 66 -0.68 -3.42 -5.08
CA VAL A 66 -1.37 -2.13 -5.16
C VAL A 66 -0.51 -1.09 -5.83
N VAL A 67 -1.17 -0.11 -6.42
CA VAL A 67 -0.52 1.07 -7.01
C VAL A 67 -0.74 2.23 -6.06
N ILE A 68 0.34 2.92 -5.72
CA ILE A 68 0.28 4.03 -4.78
C ILE A 68 0.96 5.26 -5.39
N PRO A 69 0.53 6.46 -4.96
CA PRO A 69 1.22 7.67 -5.39
C PRO A 69 2.57 7.79 -4.68
N LYS A 70 3.49 8.48 -5.29
CA LYS A 70 4.79 8.69 -4.68
C LYS A 70 4.69 9.60 -3.47
N MET A 71 3.77 10.53 -3.48
CA MET A 71 3.53 11.45 -2.37
C MET A 71 2.43 10.92 -1.48
N GLY A 72 2.50 11.24 -0.21
CA GLY A 72 1.47 10.84 0.75
C GLY A 72 1.78 9.55 1.50
N SER A 73 2.89 8.91 1.19
CA SER A 73 3.32 7.73 1.91
C SER A 73 4.52 8.04 2.79
N MET A 74 4.70 7.21 3.81
CA MET A 74 5.87 7.30 4.68
C MET A 74 6.62 5.98 4.61
N THR A 75 7.94 6.06 4.67
CA THR A 75 8.76 4.86 4.68
C THR A 75 9.40 4.70 6.05
N ILE A 76 9.32 3.49 6.58
CA ILE A 76 10.01 3.16 7.82
C ILE A 76 10.87 1.93 7.60
N SER A 77 11.94 1.82 8.38
CA SER A 77 12.83 0.67 8.32
C SER A 77 12.69 -0.14 9.59
N GLN A 78 12.55 -1.44 9.46
CA GLN A 78 12.50 -2.33 10.61
C GLN A 78 13.17 -3.64 10.27
N ASP A 79 14.11 -4.05 11.11
CA ASP A 79 14.82 -5.32 10.97
C ASP A 79 15.49 -5.45 9.59
N GLY A 80 16.04 -4.34 9.10
CA GLY A 80 16.75 -4.33 7.82
C GLY A 80 15.88 -4.26 6.59
N GLU A 81 14.57 -4.16 6.77
CA GLU A 81 13.62 -4.07 5.66
C GLU A 81 12.93 -2.71 5.67
N ASP A 82 12.65 -2.19 4.49
CA ASP A 82 11.91 -0.94 4.34
C ASP A 82 10.45 -1.23 4.06
N TYR A 83 9.59 -0.56 4.80
CA TYR A 83 8.15 -0.69 4.63
C TYR A 83 7.53 0.67 4.36
N ILE A 84 6.45 0.67 3.59
CA ILE A 84 5.71 1.89 3.26
C ILE A 84 4.42 1.87 4.07
N LEU A 85 4.13 2.99 4.71
CA LEU A 85 2.87 3.20 5.42
C LEU A 85 2.04 4.19 4.63
N ILE A 86 0.81 3.82 4.32
CA ILE A 86 -0.07 4.67 3.53
C ILE A 86 -1.52 4.46 4.00
N LYS A 87 -2.31 5.52 3.91
CA LYS A 87 -3.73 5.39 4.22
C LYS A 87 -4.43 4.62 3.12
N GLU A 88 -5.39 3.78 3.48
CA GLU A 88 -6.14 3.01 2.50
C GLU A 88 -6.75 3.93 1.44
N THR A 89 -7.24 5.10 1.85
CA THR A 89 -7.87 6.05 0.93
C THR A 89 -6.91 6.64 -0.09
N GLU A 90 -5.61 6.53 0.15
CA GLU A 90 -4.60 7.05 -0.75
C GLU A 90 -4.14 6.01 -1.78
N ILE A 91 -4.53 4.76 -1.61
CA ILE A 91 -4.16 3.71 -2.56
C ILE A 91 -4.96 3.93 -3.84
N LEU A 92 -4.26 3.96 -4.96
CA LEU A 92 -4.89 4.28 -6.24
C LEU A 92 -5.65 3.09 -6.84
N ALA A 93 -5.09 1.90 -6.71
CA ALA A 93 -5.68 0.73 -7.33
C ALA A 93 -5.11 -0.54 -6.74
N VAL A 94 -5.88 -1.63 -6.85
CA VAL A 94 -5.42 -2.97 -6.57
C VAL A 94 -5.31 -3.69 -7.91
N ILE A 95 -4.18 -4.35 -8.13
CA ILE A 95 -3.98 -5.10 -9.36
C ILE A 95 -4.46 -6.52 -9.14
N GLU A 96 -5.48 -6.92 -9.87
CA GLU A 96 -6.04 -8.26 -9.75
C GLU A 96 -5.51 -9.14 -10.88
N ASN A 97 -5.14 -10.35 -10.52
CA ASN A 97 -4.73 -11.35 -11.50
C ASN A 97 -5.95 -12.20 -11.85
N ASN A 98 -6.31 -12.15 -13.10
CA ASN A 98 -7.39 -12.99 -13.60
C ASN A 98 -6.87 -14.25 -14.24
#